data_c3803d52b4462b2fe6c358b54c75d54d
#
_entry.id   c3803d52b4462b2fe6c358b54c75d54d
#
_cell.length_a   1.000
_cell.length_b   1.000
_cell.length_c   1.000
_cell.angle_alpha   90.00
_cell.angle_beta   90.00
_cell.angle_gamma   90.00
#
_symmetry.space_group_name_H-M   'P 1'
#
loop_
_entity.id
_entity.type
_entity.pdbx_description
1 polymer ?
#
loop_
_entity_poly.entity_id
_entity_poly.type
_entity_poly.pdbx_seq_one_letter_code
_entity_poly.pdbx_strand_id
1 'polypeptide(L)'
;MNKLFKQIAGVAFAATLGIGFAPQAKAVEVQEVISDGGIRAWLIEDHMNPLMTMDIAFTGAGASTDPEGKLGLANMVSGLIDEGAGEMDSQTFRSEMENRSISLSFDAGRDDFSGSLTTLTRERETAIDLLRLALSEPRFDDEAVERIRAQIVSGLKQAENNPRDIASRTFFASIFGDHPYGRQPSGTLETVAGLNANDFRGFVRRAFAKDN
;
A
#
# COMPACT_ATOMS: atom_id res chain seq x y z
N MET A 1 -14.14 24.24 68.57
CA MET A 1 -14.63 24.53 67.23
C MET A 1 -13.54 24.95 66.22
N ASN A 2 -12.25 25.00 66.60
CA ASN A 2 -11.19 25.56 65.76
C ASN A 2 -10.13 24.58 65.15
N LYS A 3 -10.15 23.30 65.52
CA LYS A 3 -9.17 22.32 64.95
C LYS A 3 -9.67 21.59 63.69
N LEU A 4 -11.00 21.40 63.62
CA LEU A 4 -11.61 20.72 62.44
C LEU A 4 -11.57 21.59 61.16
N PHE A 5 -11.74 22.92 61.33
CA PHE A 5 -11.71 23.88 60.22
C PHE A 5 -10.31 24.07 59.62
N LYS A 6 -9.23 23.91 60.39
CA LYS A 6 -7.85 24.01 59.91
C LYS A 6 -7.41 22.77 59.14
N GLN A 7 -7.97 21.60 59.42
CA GLN A 7 -7.66 20.36 58.69
C GLN A 7 -8.37 20.30 57.33
N ILE A 8 -9.59 20.84 57.23
CA ILE A 8 -10.35 20.88 55.96
C ILE A 8 -9.73 21.88 54.97
N ALA A 9 -9.22 23.03 55.47
CA ALA A 9 -8.55 24.02 54.62
C ALA A 9 -7.20 23.53 54.09
N GLY A 10 -6.48 22.68 54.85
CA GLY A 10 -5.20 22.09 54.40
C GLY A 10 -5.36 21.02 53.31
N VAL A 11 -6.42 20.24 53.34
CA VAL A 11 -6.71 19.20 52.34
C VAL A 11 -7.24 19.80 51.03
N ALA A 12 -8.02 20.89 51.10
CA ALA A 12 -8.51 21.59 49.91
C ALA A 12 -7.38 22.31 49.12
N PHE A 13 -6.35 22.79 49.82
CA PHE A 13 -5.20 23.46 49.15
C PHE A 13 -4.21 22.48 48.52
N ALA A 14 -4.10 21.25 49.03
CA ALA A 14 -3.26 20.21 48.43
C ALA A 14 -3.88 19.58 47.16
N ALA A 15 -5.23 19.59 47.06
CA ALA A 15 -5.93 19.03 45.88
C ALA A 15 -5.90 19.95 44.64
N THR A 16 -5.68 21.25 44.80
CA THR A 16 -5.64 22.21 43.70
C THR A 16 -4.27 22.36 43.03
N LEU A 17 -3.19 21.85 43.63
CA LEU A 17 -1.84 21.90 43.08
C LEU A 17 -1.50 20.71 42.17
N GLY A 18 -2.36 19.70 42.08
CA GLY A 18 -2.15 18.49 41.26
C GLY A 18 -2.66 18.54 39.81
N ILE A 19 -3.37 19.61 39.41
CA ILE A 19 -4.04 19.69 38.10
C ILE A 19 -3.17 20.41 37.02
N GLY A 20 -1.97 20.89 37.37
CA GLY A 20 -1.20 21.83 36.57
C GLY A 20 -0.18 21.26 35.54
N PHE A 21 0.05 19.95 35.50
CA PHE A 21 1.08 19.38 34.59
C PHE A 21 0.59 18.12 33.88
N ALA A 22 -0.51 18.26 33.14
CA ALA A 22 -0.71 17.31 32.04
C ALA A 22 0.24 17.72 30.91
N PRO A 23 1.17 16.86 30.47
CA PRO A 23 1.97 17.16 29.27
C PRO A 23 0.99 17.38 28.11
N GLN A 24 1.04 18.55 27.51
CA GLN A 24 0.28 18.80 26.28
C GLN A 24 0.80 17.82 25.23
N ALA A 25 -0.01 16.86 24.85
CA ALA A 25 0.25 16.07 23.67
C ALA A 25 0.33 17.05 22.49
N LYS A 26 1.52 17.24 21.91
CA LYS A 26 1.64 17.96 20.65
C LYS A 26 0.86 17.16 19.61
N ALA A 27 -0.18 17.76 19.04
CA ALA A 27 -0.83 17.20 17.88
C ALA A 27 0.22 17.13 16.75
N VAL A 28 0.24 16.02 16.03
CA VAL A 28 1.08 15.88 14.83
C VAL A 28 0.57 16.89 13.81
N GLU A 29 1.45 17.74 13.30
CA GLU A 29 1.12 18.73 12.28
C GLU A 29 1.17 18.06 10.91
N VAL A 30 0.03 18.06 10.20
CA VAL A 30 -0.08 17.55 8.83
C VAL A 30 -0.01 18.74 7.89
N GLN A 31 0.97 18.73 6.99
CA GLN A 31 1.19 19.77 5.98
C GLN A 31 0.73 19.25 4.61
N GLU A 32 -0.06 20.07 3.88
CA GLU A 32 -0.35 19.80 2.47
C GLU A 32 0.78 20.33 1.61
N VAL A 33 1.37 19.46 0.79
CA VAL A 33 2.44 19.80 -0.16
C VAL A 33 1.94 19.52 -1.57
N ILE A 34 2.16 20.46 -2.47
CA ILE A 34 1.85 20.30 -3.90
C ILE A 34 3.15 20.39 -4.68
N SER A 35 3.48 19.36 -5.45
CA SER A 35 4.67 19.35 -6.31
C SER A 35 4.48 20.30 -7.52
N ASP A 36 5.57 20.70 -8.17
CA ASP A 36 5.53 21.46 -9.42
C ASP A 36 4.74 20.76 -10.53
N GLY A 37 4.66 19.42 -10.46
CA GLY A 37 3.88 18.58 -11.38
C GLY A 37 2.41 18.43 -11.02
N GLY A 38 1.93 19.09 -9.93
CA GLY A 38 0.54 19.08 -9.49
C GLY A 38 0.17 17.89 -8.58
N ILE A 39 1.10 17.03 -8.20
CA ILE A 39 0.85 15.94 -7.25
C ILE A 39 0.67 16.52 -5.86
N ARG A 40 -0.44 16.18 -5.21
CA ARG A 40 -0.76 16.59 -3.85
C ARG A 40 -0.36 15.49 -2.87
N ALA A 41 0.33 15.88 -1.79
CA ALA A 41 0.74 14.97 -0.74
C ALA A 41 0.49 15.59 0.65
N TRP A 42 0.32 14.72 1.64
CA TRP A 42 0.33 15.11 3.05
C TRP A 42 1.67 14.74 3.67
N LEU A 43 2.36 15.73 4.21
CA LEU A 43 3.65 15.57 4.87
C LEU A 43 3.48 15.64 6.38
N ILE A 44 4.04 14.67 7.06
CA ILE A 44 4.19 14.63 8.51
C ILE A 44 5.68 14.57 8.81
N GLU A 45 6.20 15.56 9.53
CA GLU A 45 7.60 15.58 9.95
C GLU A 45 7.76 14.99 11.35
N ASP A 46 8.58 13.93 11.45
CA ASP A 46 9.04 13.36 12.72
C ASP A 46 10.55 13.12 12.63
N HIS A 47 11.32 13.81 13.47
CA HIS A 47 12.79 13.73 13.47
C HIS A 47 13.35 12.77 14.53
N MET A 48 12.49 11.98 15.18
CA MET A 48 12.95 11.03 16.21
C MET A 48 13.75 9.88 15.63
N ASN A 49 13.40 9.44 14.41
CA ASN A 49 14.06 8.34 13.71
C ASN A 49 14.51 8.78 12.30
N PRO A 50 15.67 8.33 11.80
CA PRO A 50 16.13 8.67 10.46
C PRO A 50 15.44 7.79 9.39
N LEU A 51 14.11 7.75 9.42
CA LEU A 51 13.27 6.97 8.50
C LEU A 51 12.40 7.90 7.65
N MET A 52 12.12 7.48 6.43
CA MET A 52 11.10 8.05 5.57
C MET A 52 10.15 6.94 5.14
N THR A 53 8.85 7.18 5.27
CA THR A 53 7.80 6.34 4.71
C THR A 53 6.96 7.18 3.75
N MET A 54 6.61 6.60 2.60
CA MET A 54 5.74 7.21 1.60
C MET A 54 4.70 6.18 1.18
N ASP A 55 3.43 6.53 1.29
CA ASP A 55 2.31 5.75 0.77
C ASP A 55 1.69 6.50 -0.41
N ILE A 56 1.45 5.78 -1.50
CA ILE A 56 0.83 6.29 -2.72
C ILE A 56 -0.40 5.45 -3.06
N ALA A 57 -1.41 6.06 -3.66
CA ALA A 57 -2.58 5.36 -4.15
C ALA A 57 -3.02 5.93 -5.50
N PHE A 58 -3.38 5.04 -6.42
CA PHE A 58 -3.97 5.36 -7.71
C PHE A 58 -5.44 4.94 -7.68
N THR A 59 -6.31 5.93 -7.58
CA THR A 59 -7.76 5.70 -7.53
C THR A 59 -8.29 5.21 -8.88
N GLY A 60 -9.22 4.26 -8.87
CA GLY A 60 -9.74 3.67 -10.11
C GLY A 60 -8.76 2.75 -10.84
N ALA A 61 -7.71 2.30 -10.12
CA ALA A 61 -6.70 1.35 -10.62
C ALA A 61 -6.77 -0.03 -9.95
N GLY A 62 -7.82 -0.30 -9.19
CA GLY A 62 -8.02 -1.57 -8.50
C GLY A 62 -8.65 -2.65 -9.37
N ALA A 63 -8.82 -3.83 -8.78
CA ALA A 63 -9.33 -5.04 -9.45
C ALA A 63 -10.76 -4.89 -10.00
N SER A 64 -11.57 -3.94 -9.49
CA SER A 64 -12.90 -3.66 -10.02
C SER A 64 -12.87 -3.14 -11.46
N THR A 65 -11.74 -2.60 -11.92
CA THR A 65 -11.54 -2.08 -13.26
C THR A 65 -10.91 -3.09 -14.23
N ASP A 66 -10.58 -4.29 -13.76
CA ASP A 66 -10.07 -5.36 -14.61
C ASP A 66 -11.12 -5.74 -15.68
N PRO A 67 -10.72 -5.87 -16.96
CA PRO A 67 -11.63 -6.38 -17.99
C PRO A 67 -12.10 -7.81 -17.65
N GLU A 68 -13.32 -8.18 -18.05
CA GLU A 68 -13.91 -9.49 -17.71
C GLU A 68 -13.01 -10.69 -18.06
N GLY A 69 -12.40 -10.69 -19.23
CA GLY A 69 -11.46 -11.75 -19.64
C GLY A 69 -10.07 -11.66 -19.01
N LYS A 70 -9.81 -10.67 -18.15
CA LYS A 70 -8.49 -10.38 -17.56
C LYS A 70 -8.56 -10.14 -16.05
N LEU A 71 -9.49 -10.81 -15.38
CA LEU A 71 -9.61 -10.70 -13.92
C LEU A 71 -8.31 -11.15 -13.25
N GLY A 72 -7.88 -10.39 -12.22
CA GLY A 72 -6.60 -10.58 -11.54
C GLY A 72 -5.44 -9.82 -12.17
N LEU A 73 -5.71 -8.96 -13.18
CA LEU A 73 -4.69 -8.16 -13.83
C LEU A 73 -4.03 -7.18 -12.84
N ALA A 74 -4.82 -6.41 -12.10
CA ALA A 74 -4.30 -5.50 -11.08
C ALA A 74 -3.48 -6.25 -10.01
N ASN A 75 -4.00 -7.38 -9.53
CA ASN A 75 -3.31 -8.24 -8.55
C ASN A 75 -2.01 -8.83 -9.10
N MET A 76 -1.97 -9.23 -10.38
CA MET A 76 -0.74 -9.73 -10.99
C MET A 76 0.31 -8.63 -11.15
N VAL A 77 -0.12 -7.40 -11.53
CA VAL A 77 0.78 -6.25 -11.66
C VAL A 77 1.34 -5.85 -10.29
N SER A 78 0.55 -5.89 -9.20
CA SER A 78 1.06 -5.55 -7.87
C SER A 78 2.19 -6.47 -7.40
N GLY A 79 2.18 -7.74 -7.81
CA GLY A 79 3.27 -8.67 -7.51
C GLY A 79 4.44 -8.64 -8.50
N LEU A 80 4.32 -7.90 -9.61
CA LEU A 80 5.32 -7.90 -10.68
C LEU A 80 6.09 -6.58 -10.82
N ILE A 81 5.52 -5.48 -10.32
CA ILE A 81 6.01 -4.13 -10.62
C ILE A 81 7.38 -3.83 -10.01
N ASP A 82 7.74 -4.51 -8.93
CA ASP A 82 9.04 -4.44 -8.26
C ASP A 82 9.97 -5.64 -8.58
N GLU A 83 9.58 -6.45 -9.55
CA GLU A 83 10.36 -7.61 -10.03
C GLU A 83 11.27 -7.25 -11.21
N GLY A 84 11.92 -6.08 -11.12
CA GLY A 84 12.84 -5.52 -12.10
C GLY A 84 12.27 -4.31 -12.82
N ALA A 85 13.11 -3.28 -12.99
CA ALA A 85 12.73 -2.02 -13.64
C ALA A 85 13.93 -1.34 -14.30
N GLY A 86 13.68 -0.62 -15.40
CA GLY A 86 14.73 0.00 -16.21
C GLY A 86 15.74 -1.04 -16.71
N GLU A 87 17.03 -0.81 -16.42
CA GLU A 87 18.12 -1.73 -16.78
C GLU A 87 18.28 -2.90 -15.79
N MET A 88 17.64 -2.84 -14.60
CA MET A 88 17.81 -3.82 -13.52
C MET A 88 16.82 -4.97 -13.67
N ASP A 89 17.32 -6.21 -13.78
CA ASP A 89 16.51 -7.42 -13.63
C ASP A 89 16.02 -7.59 -12.16
N SER A 90 15.18 -8.60 -11.93
CA SER A 90 14.58 -8.86 -10.61
C SER A 90 15.64 -9.05 -9.51
N GLN A 91 16.73 -9.75 -9.78
CA GLN A 91 17.78 -9.99 -8.81
C GLN A 91 18.56 -8.71 -8.48
N THR A 92 18.92 -7.95 -9.50
CA THR A 92 19.67 -6.67 -9.34
C THR A 92 18.81 -5.64 -8.61
N PHE A 93 17.54 -5.50 -8.98
CA PHE A 93 16.60 -4.56 -8.36
C PHE A 93 16.40 -4.88 -6.87
N ARG A 94 16.18 -6.15 -6.55
CA ARG A 94 16.04 -6.62 -5.17
C ARG A 94 17.31 -6.43 -4.36
N SER A 95 18.48 -6.76 -4.93
CA SER A 95 19.77 -6.57 -4.25
C SER A 95 20.06 -5.10 -3.95
N GLU A 96 19.67 -4.20 -4.84
CA GLU A 96 19.82 -2.75 -4.63
C GLU A 96 18.95 -2.27 -3.47
N MET A 97 17.70 -2.74 -3.37
CA MET A 97 16.82 -2.46 -2.24
C MET A 97 17.36 -3.02 -0.92
N GLU A 98 17.76 -4.29 -0.90
CA GLU A 98 18.24 -4.97 0.31
C GLU A 98 19.52 -4.32 0.86
N ASN A 99 20.51 -4.04 0.01
CA ASN A 99 21.79 -3.42 0.39
C ASN A 99 21.63 -2.03 1.00
N ARG A 100 20.53 -1.33 0.69
CA ARG A 100 20.24 0.02 1.18
C ARG A 100 19.14 0.08 2.22
N SER A 101 18.62 -1.08 2.65
CA SER A 101 17.47 -1.13 3.57
C SER A 101 16.25 -0.36 3.04
N ILE A 102 15.98 -0.49 1.76
CA ILE A 102 14.79 0.05 1.10
C ILE A 102 13.74 -1.06 1.06
N SER A 103 12.54 -0.76 1.54
CA SER A 103 11.37 -1.63 1.43
C SER A 103 10.37 -0.97 0.49
N LEU A 104 10.02 -1.65 -0.57
CA LEU A 104 9.02 -1.23 -1.54
C LEU A 104 8.02 -2.38 -1.71
N SER A 105 6.74 -2.07 -1.68
CA SER A 105 5.68 -3.06 -1.86
C SER A 105 4.47 -2.43 -2.53
N PHE A 106 3.71 -3.24 -3.25
CA PHE A 106 2.49 -2.81 -3.93
C PHE A 106 1.33 -3.75 -3.62
N ASP A 107 0.13 -3.21 -3.63
CA ASP A 107 -1.11 -3.97 -3.41
C ASP A 107 -2.21 -3.48 -4.36
N ALA A 108 -3.06 -4.38 -4.78
CA ALA A 108 -4.22 -4.09 -5.59
C ALA A 108 -5.50 -4.32 -4.77
N GLY A 109 -6.09 -3.23 -4.29
CA GLY A 109 -7.41 -3.21 -3.70
C GLY A 109 -8.52 -3.45 -4.74
N ARG A 110 -9.78 -3.27 -4.33
CA ARG A 110 -10.90 -3.30 -5.28
C ARG A 110 -10.94 -2.06 -6.15
N ASP A 111 -10.72 -0.88 -5.58
CA ASP A 111 -10.89 0.41 -6.24
C ASP A 111 -9.59 1.13 -6.53
N ASP A 112 -8.55 0.82 -5.79
CA ASP A 112 -7.27 1.48 -5.85
C ASP A 112 -6.11 0.49 -6.01
N PHE A 113 -5.01 0.99 -6.54
CA PHE A 113 -3.72 0.35 -6.54
C PHE A 113 -2.81 1.19 -5.65
N SER A 114 -2.18 0.59 -4.66
CA SER A 114 -1.36 1.30 -3.68
C SER A 114 0.09 0.82 -3.70
N GLY A 115 0.98 1.69 -3.26
CA GLY A 115 2.37 1.39 -3.03
C GLY A 115 2.84 1.98 -1.73
N SER A 116 3.73 1.28 -1.02
CA SER A 116 4.38 1.75 0.20
C SER A 116 5.89 1.64 0.05
N LEU A 117 6.58 2.73 0.36
CA LEU A 117 8.03 2.84 0.35
C LEU A 117 8.51 3.20 1.75
N THR A 118 9.41 2.42 2.33
CA THR A 118 10.08 2.75 3.59
C THR A 118 11.59 2.65 3.40
N THR A 119 12.33 3.66 3.86
CA THR A 119 13.78 3.72 3.73
C THR A 119 14.43 4.55 4.84
N LEU A 120 15.74 4.45 4.96
CA LEU A 120 16.53 5.38 5.75
C LEU A 120 16.61 6.73 5.04
N THR A 121 16.56 7.83 5.79
CA THR A 121 16.58 9.20 5.22
C THR A 121 17.78 9.46 4.31
N ARG A 122 18.95 8.84 4.60
CA ARG A 122 20.16 8.94 3.77
C ARG A 122 20.04 8.29 2.40
N GLU A 123 19.13 7.30 2.25
CA GLU A 123 18.91 6.55 1.00
C GLU A 123 17.70 7.08 0.22
N ARG A 124 17.10 8.20 0.66
CA ARG A 124 15.86 8.76 0.11
C ARG A 124 15.89 8.93 -1.40
N GLU A 125 16.97 9.46 -1.96
CA GLU A 125 17.07 9.73 -3.39
C GLU A 125 17.04 8.43 -4.19
N THR A 126 17.86 7.45 -3.80
CA THR A 126 17.86 6.12 -4.45
C THR A 126 16.50 5.42 -4.31
N ALA A 127 15.88 5.50 -3.15
CA ALA A 127 14.58 4.88 -2.92
C ALA A 127 13.48 5.48 -3.81
N ILE A 128 13.45 6.81 -3.97
CA ILE A 128 12.52 7.50 -4.87
C ILE A 128 12.82 7.14 -6.34
N ASP A 129 14.08 7.02 -6.74
CA ASP A 129 14.43 6.61 -8.09
C ASP A 129 14.01 5.17 -8.40
N LEU A 130 14.16 4.23 -7.45
CA LEU A 130 13.68 2.86 -7.60
C LEU A 130 12.14 2.82 -7.70
N LEU A 131 11.43 3.57 -6.86
CA LEU A 131 9.98 3.71 -6.95
C LEU A 131 9.56 4.27 -8.31
N ARG A 132 10.22 5.33 -8.78
CA ARG A 132 9.96 5.92 -10.09
C ARG A 132 10.16 4.90 -11.22
N LEU A 133 11.26 4.15 -11.20
CA LEU A 133 11.53 3.11 -12.18
C LEU A 133 10.48 2.01 -12.15
N ALA A 134 10.11 1.52 -10.97
CA ALA A 134 9.06 0.51 -10.82
C ALA A 134 7.73 0.97 -11.44
N LEU A 135 7.33 2.23 -11.21
CA LEU A 135 6.07 2.78 -11.73
C LEU A 135 6.12 3.14 -13.22
N SER A 136 7.26 3.55 -13.77
CA SER A 136 7.36 4.06 -15.15
C SER A 136 7.93 3.06 -16.15
N GLU A 137 8.84 2.19 -15.71
CA GLU A 137 9.64 1.32 -16.58
C GLU A 137 9.75 -0.12 -16.05
N PRO A 138 8.62 -0.75 -15.58
CA PRO A 138 8.68 -2.13 -15.12
C PRO A 138 8.97 -3.08 -16.30
N ARG A 139 9.81 -4.08 -16.06
CA ARG A 139 10.31 -4.96 -17.13
C ARG A 139 9.30 -6.03 -17.53
N PHE A 140 8.68 -6.68 -16.57
CA PHE A 140 7.81 -7.84 -16.78
C PHE A 140 8.52 -8.97 -17.53
N ASP A 141 9.72 -9.34 -17.07
CA ASP A 141 10.50 -10.42 -17.63
C ASP A 141 9.77 -11.77 -17.44
N ASP A 142 9.86 -12.66 -18.42
CA ASP A 142 9.11 -13.92 -18.47
C ASP A 142 9.33 -14.77 -17.20
N GLU A 143 10.56 -14.85 -16.68
CA GLU A 143 10.88 -15.61 -15.47
C GLU A 143 10.12 -15.07 -14.24
N ALA A 144 10.10 -13.76 -14.04
CA ALA A 144 9.36 -13.10 -12.95
C ALA A 144 7.85 -13.33 -13.13
N VAL A 145 7.35 -13.16 -14.33
CA VAL A 145 5.94 -13.37 -14.68
C VAL A 145 5.50 -14.79 -14.33
N GLU A 146 6.27 -15.81 -14.76
CA GLU A 146 5.90 -17.21 -14.48
C GLU A 146 6.00 -17.55 -12.99
N ARG A 147 6.97 -17.00 -12.29
CA ARG A 147 7.12 -17.20 -10.84
C ARG A 147 5.92 -16.60 -10.06
N ILE A 148 5.56 -15.36 -10.34
CA ILE A 148 4.42 -14.69 -9.68
C ILE A 148 3.10 -15.36 -10.09
N ARG A 149 2.95 -15.73 -11.35
CA ARG A 149 1.79 -16.51 -11.82
C ARG A 149 1.63 -17.80 -11.03
N ALA A 150 2.70 -18.56 -10.86
CA ALA A 150 2.67 -19.82 -10.11
C ALA A 150 2.26 -19.61 -8.65
N GLN A 151 2.71 -18.52 -8.02
CA GLN A 151 2.31 -18.16 -6.64
C GLN A 151 0.81 -17.85 -6.57
N ILE A 152 0.29 -17.02 -7.47
CA ILE A 152 -1.14 -16.65 -7.52
C ILE A 152 -1.99 -17.90 -7.79
N VAL A 153 -1.62 -18.72 -8.76
CA VAL A 153 -2.31 -19.99 -9.08
C VAL A 153 -2.33 -20.93 -7.88
N SER A 154 -1.23 -21.04 -7.14
CA SER A 154 -1.16 -21.82 -5.90
C SER A 154 -2.13 -21.27 -4.85
N GLY A 155 -2.16 -19.97 -4.65
CA GLY A 155 -3.09 -19.30 -3.74
C GLY A 155 -4.57 -19.53 -4.12
N LEU A 156 -4.89 -19.41 -5.41
CA LEU A 156 -6.25 -19.67 -5.93
C LEU A 156 -6.69 -21.12 -5.66
N LYS A 157 -5.82 -22.10 -5.90
CA LYS A 157 -6.11 -23.51 -5.61
C LYS A 157 -6.32 -23.78 -4.11
N GLN A 158 -5.55 -23.12 -3.24
CA GLN A 158 -5.75 -23.20 -1.78
C GLN A 158 -7.09 -22.58 -1.37
N ALA A 159 -7.45 -21.43 -1.95
CA ALA A 159 -8.71 -20.74 -1.67
C ALA A 159 -9.96 -21.54 -2.08
N GLU A 160 -9.85 -22.45 -3.05
CA GLU A 160 -10.96 -23.35 -3.45
C GLU A 160 -11.38 -24.28 -2.31
N ASN A 161 -10.47 -24.64 -1.39
CA ASN A 161 -10.72 -25.54 -0.27
C ASN A 161 -10.77 -24.83 1.09
N ASN A 162 -10.59 -23.52 1.12
CA ASN A 162 -10.63 -22.74 2.36
C ASN A 162 -12.07 -22.26 2.62
N PRO A 163 -12.73 -22.67 3.73
CA PRO A 163 -14.11 -22.27 4.01
C PRO A 163 -14.32 -20.75 4.11
N ARG A 164 -13.32 -19.99 4.60
CA ARG A 164 -13.39 -18.54 4.72
C ARG A 164 -13.39 -17.87 3.34
N ASP A 165 -12.54 -18.33 2.43
CA ASP A 165 -12.46 -17.78 1.07
C ASP A 165 -13.70 -18.12 0.26
N ILE A 166 -14.23 -19.35 0.42
CA ILE A 166 -15.49 -19.76 -0.19
C ILE A 166 -16.66 -18.89 0.31
N ALA A 167 -16.75 -18.68 1.64
CA ALA A 167 -17.79 -17.85 2.23
C ALA A 167 -17.69 -16.40 1.76
N SER A 168 -16.49 -15.81 1.74
CA SER A 168 -16.26 -14.44 1.27
C SER A 168 -16.67 -14.30 -0.20
N ARG A 169 -16.20 -15.18 -1.07
CA ARG A 169 -16.56 -15.17 -2.50
C ARG A 169 -18.07 -15.29 -2.71
N THR A 170 -18.72 -16.22 -2.03
CA THR A 170 -20.18 -16.42 -2.12
C THR A 170 -20.92 -15.19 -1.64
N PHE A 171 -20.50 -14.60 -0.53
CA PHE A 171 -21.10 -13.39 0.03
C PHE A 171 -21.02 -12.22 -0.97
N PHE A 172 -19.84 -11.91 -1.50
CA PHE A 172 -19.69 -10.82 -2.47
C PHE A 172 -20.46 -11.07 -3.76
N ALA A 173 -20.43 -12.27 -4.31
CA ALA A 173 -21.22 -12.63 -5.49
C ALA A 173 -22.74 -12.52 -5.25
N SER A 174 -23.23 -12.89 -4.07
CA SER A 174 -24.67 -12.81 -3.73
C SER A 174 -25.15 -11.39 -3.55
N ILE A 175 -24.35 -10.49 -3.00
CA ILE A 175 -24.74 -9.10 -2.76
C ILE A 175 -24.60 -8.24 -4.00
N PHE A 176 -23.50 -8.40 -4.74
CA PHE A 176 -23.14 -7.50 -5.83
C PHE A 176 -23.50 -8.04 -7.22
N GLY A 177 -23.83 -9.35 -7.36
CA GLY A 177 -24.22 -9.93 -8.65
C GLY A 177 -23.21 -9.61 -9.75
N ASP A 178 -23.70 -9.00 -10.84
CA ASP A 178 -22.88 -8.62 -12.02
C ASP A 178 -22.00 -7.38 -11.80
N HIS A 179 -22.17 -6.67 -10.68
CA HIS A 179 -21.30 -5.54 -10.35
C HIS A 179 -19.84 -6.03 -10.19
N PRO A 180 -18.82 -5.23 -10.60
CA PRO A 180 -17.42 -5.62 -10.47
C PRO A 180 -17.00 -6.08 -9.07
N TYR A 181 -17.66 -5.62 -8.03
CA TYR A 181 -17.42 -6.05 -6.65
C TYR A 181 -17.81 -7.52 -6.37
N GLY A 182 -18.71 -8.09 -7.17
CA GLY A 182 -19.03 -9.52 -7.12
C GLY A 182 -17.92 -10.43 -7.66
N ARG A 183 -16.99 -9.85 -8.42
CA ARG A 183 -15.87 -10.59 -9.02
C ARG A 183 -14.75 -10.85 -8.00
N GLN A 184 -13.94 -11.87 -8.27
CA GLN A 184 -12.80 -12.22 -7.44
C GLN A 184 -11.60 -11.33 -7.79
N PRO A 185 -11.07 -10.51 -6.86
CA PRO A 185 -9.97 -9.58 -7.16
C PRO A 185 -8.69 -10.27 -7.66
N SER A 186 -8.38 -11.46 -7.14
CA SER A 186 -7.21 -12.24 -7.56
C SER A 186 -7.40 -12.97 -8.91
N GLY A 187 -8.55 -12.80 -9.56
CA GLY A 187 -8.88 -13.47 -10.81
C GLY A 187 -9.30 -14.92 -10.63
N THR A 188 -9.25 -15.68 -11.73
CA THR A 188 -9.50 -17.11 -11.79
C THR A 188 -8.28 -17.85 -12.34
N LEU A 189 -8.24 -19.17 -12.21
CA LEU A 189 -7.16 -20.00 -12.79
C LEU A 189 -7.04 -19.76 -14.31
N GLU A 190 -8.16 -19.60 -15.00
CA GLU A 190 -8.22 -19.37 -16.44
C GLU A 190 -7.72 -17.97 -16.82
N THR A 191 -8.25 -16.93 -16.17
CA THR A 191 -7.88 -15.54 -16.49
C THR A 191 -6.42 -15.26 -16.18
N VAL A 192 -5.91 -15.71 -15.02
CA VAL A 192 -4.50 -15.53 -14.62
C VAL A 192 -3.55 -16.28 -15.56
N ALA A 193 -3.92 -17.47 -16.05
CA ALA A 193 -3.14 -18.19 -17.04
C ALA A 193 -3.02 -17.46 -18.39
N GLY A 194 -4.04 -16.67 -18.77
CA GLY A 194 -4.09 -15.93 -20.03
C GLY A 194 -3.40 -14.55 -20.02
N LEU A 195 -3.05 -14.02 -18.85
CA LEU A 195 -2.41 -12.70 -18.73
C LEU A 195 -0.97 -12.73 -19.31
N ASN A 196 -0.54 -11.63 -19.91
CA ASN A 196 0.78 -11.52 -20.52
C ASN A 196 1.37 -10.11 -20.37
N ALA A 197 2.65 -9.95 -20.72
CA ALA A 197 3.40 -8.70 -20.56
C ALA A 197 2.74 -7.48 -21.25
N ASN A 198 2.00 -7.66 -22.35
CA ASN A 198 1.30 -6.56 -23.01
C ASN A 198 0.11 -6.08 -22.16
N ASP A 199 -0.56 -6.99 -21.45
CA ASP A 199 -1.63 -6.67 -20.52
C ASP A 199 -1.11 -5.84 -19.36
N PHE A 200 0.03 -6.25 -18.77
CA PHE A 200 0.68 -5.54 -17.66
C PHE A 200 1.14 -4.14 -18.09
N ARG A 201 1.82 -4.01 -19.22
CA ARG A 201 2.19 -2.69 -19.78
C ARG A 201 0.97 -1.83 -20.09
N GLY A 202 -0.11 -2.44 -20.54
CA GLY A 202 -1.39 -1.76 -20.80
C GLY A 202 -2.00 -1.22 -19.50
N PHE A 203 -1.95 -2.01 -18.42
CA PHE A 203 -2.39 -1.60 -17.09
C PHE A 203 -1.58 -0.39 -16.58
N VAL A 204 -0.25 -0.48 -16.56
CA VAL A 204 0.64 0.59 -16.09
C VAL A 204 0.34 1.92 -16.79
N ARG A 205 0.22 1.92 -18.13
CA ARG A 205 -0.08 3.14 -18.89
C ARG A 205 -1.43 3.76 -18.58
N ARG A 206 -2.42 2.94 -18.21
CA ARG A 206 -3.78 3.40 -17.90
C ARG A 206 -3.89 3.83 -16.43
N ALA A 207 -3.32 3.04 -15.53
CA ALA A 207 -3.55 3.15 -14.10
C ALA A 207 -2.68 4.20 -13.42
N PHE A 208 -1.42 4.37 -13.85
CA PHE A 208 -0.48 5.28 -13.20
C PHE A 208 -0.42 6.65 -13.88
N ALA A 209 -1.59 7.26 -13.98
CA ALA A 209 -1.73 8.62 -14.48
C ALA A 209 -1.70 9.63 -13.33
N LYS A 210 -1.27 10.87 -13.61
CA LYS A 210 -1.16 11.94 -12.59
C LYS A 210 -2.49 12.46 -12.07
N ASP A 211 -3.56 12.16 -12.77
CA ASP A 211 -4.92 12.60 -12.50
C ASP A 211 -5.80 11.51 -11.85
N ASN A 212 -5.17 10.40 -11.45
CA ASN A 212 -5.84 9.30 -10.74
C ASN A 212 -5.70 9.41 -9.21
#